data_4a6d213fef9bb35241964eddeb6a43b1
#
_entry.id   4a6d213fef9bb35241964eddeb6a43b1
#
_cell.length_a   1.000
_cell.length_b   1.000
_cell.length_c   1.000
_cell.angle_alpha   90.00
_cell.angle_beta   90.00
_cell.angle_gamma   90.00
#
_symmetry.space_group_name_H-M   'P 1'
#
loop_
_entity.id
_entity.type
_entity.pdbx_description
1 polymer ?
#
loop_
_entity_poly.entity_id
_entity_poly.type
_entity_poly.pdbx_seq_one_letter_code
_entity_poly.pdbx_strand_id
1 'polypeptide(L)'
;SKIQLVSHKNNKEIPLRYESEGIKKIVSILQLLIVVYNKPSITVAVDELDSGVFEYLLGELLRIISEKGKGQLIFTSHNLRPLETIDRGFVAFTTTNPENRYIRLTNIKTNNNLRDFYYRDIVLGEQSEPVYDPTNNYEISLAFREAGEISGS
;
A
#
# COMPACT_ATOMS: atom_id res chain seq x y z
N SER A 1 -1.93 22.44 30.04
CA SER A 1 -2.99 21.43 29.85
C SER A 1 -2.43 20.33 28.95
N LYS A 2 -2.63 19.07 29.35
CA LYS A 2 -2.29 17.91 28.51
C LYS A 2 -3.53 17.54 27.72
N ILE A 3 -3.42 17.52 26.38
CA ILE A 3 -4.47 16.99 25.49
C ILE A 3 -4.15 15.51 25.29
N GLN A 4 -5.13 14.66 25.50
CA GLN A 4 -5.04 13.23 25.25
C GLN A 4 -6.12 12.82 24.24
N LEU A 5 -5.70 12.15 23.16
CA LEU A 5 -6.62 11.52 22.22
C LEU A 5 -7.08 10.19 22.80
N VAL A 6 -8.38 9.94 22.72
CA VAL A 6 -9.01 8.69 23.16
C VAL A 6 -9.88 8.14 22.04
N SER A 7 -9.94 6.83 21.89
CA SER A 7 -10.93 6.15 21.07
C SER A 7 -12.10 5.68 21.92
N HIS A 8 -13.32 5.76 21.39
CA HIS A 8 -14.52 5.24 22.05
C HIS A 8 -14.87 3.89 21.43
N LYS A 9 -14.81 2.82 22.23
CA LYS A 9 -15.09 1.47 21.77
C LYS A 9 -15.86 0.69 22.83
N ASN A 10 -17.03 0.17 22.47
CA ASN A 10 -17.89 -0.62 23.38
C ASN A 10 -18.12 0.09 24.74
N ASN A 11 -18.51 1.37 24.72
CA ASN A 11 -18.72 2.22 25.89
C ASN A 11 -17.48 2.42 26.79
N LYS A 12 -16.28 2.19 26.26
CA LYS A 12 -15.01 2.45 26.97
C LYS A 12 -14.20 3.51 26.23
N GLU A 13 -13.52 4.33 26.98
CA GLU A 13 -12.52 5.28 26.47
C GLU A 13 -11.14 4.63 26.56
N ILE A 14 -10.50 4.46 25.40
CA ILE A 14 -9.18 3.86 25.30
C ILE A 14 -8.20 4.96 24.85
N PRO A 15 -7.19 5.32 25.65
CA PRO A 15 -6.16 6.24 25.18
C PRO A 15 -5.50 5.73 23.91
N LEU A 16 -5.31 6.62 22.91
CA LEU A 16 -4.80 6.25 21.59
C LEU A 16 -3.48 5.47 21.64
N ARG A 17 -2.64 5.72 22.65
CA ARG A 17 -1.38 5.00 22.87
C ARG A 17 -1.53 3.48 23.02
N TYR A 18 -2.71 3.01 23.44
CA TYR A 18 -3.02 1.58 23.64
C TYR A 18 -3.77 0.96 22.46
N GLU A 19 -4.08 1.75 21.43
CA GLU A 19 -4.67 1.24 20.20
C GLU A 19 -3.65 0.52 19.33
N SER A 20 -4.16 -0.26 18.35
CA SER A 20 -3.32 -0.93 17.37
C SER A 20 -2.55 0.08 16.52
N GLU A 21 -1.42 -0.33 15.97
CA GLU A 21 -0.62 0.52 15.08
C GLU A 21 -1.42 0.98 13.85
N GLY A 22 -2.30 0.13 13.32
CA GLY A 22 -3.20 0.50 12.23
C GLY A 22 -4.15 1.64 12.59
N ILE A 23 -4.74 1.63 13.78
CA ILE A 23 -5.60 2.73 14.26
C ILE A 23 -4.78 4.01 14.46
N LYS A 24 -3.59 3.90 15.05
CA LYS A 24 -2.68 5.05 15.22
C LYS A 24 -2.29 5.65 13.87
N LYS A 25 -1.96 4.81 12.87
CA LYS A 25 -1.64 5.25 11.51
C LYS A 25 -2.82 6.00 10.88
N ILE A 26 -4.03 5.44 10.92
CA ILE A 26 -5.23 6.09 10.39
C ILE A 26 -5.45 7.46 11.05
N VAL A 27 -5.36 7.54 12.38
CA VAL A 27 -5.51 8.82 13.10
C VAL A 27 -4.45 9.83 12.69
N SER A 28 -3.20 9.39 12.48
CA SER A 28 -2.10 10.27 12.07
C SER A 28 -2.30 10.90 10.69
N ILE A 29 -2.91 10.17 9.76
CA ILE A 29 -3.17 10.65 8.39
C ILE A 29 -4.57 11.24 8.21
N LEU A 30 -5.45 11.11 9.20
CA LEU A 30 -6.86 11.48 9.10
C LEU A 30 -7.04 12.95 8.69
N GLN A 31 -6.26 13.86 9.26
CA GLN A 31 -6.30 15.28 8.91
C GLN A 31 -5.99 15.49 7.42
N LEU A 32 -5.01 14.77 6.87
CA LEU A 32 -4.63 14.86 5.46
C LEU A 32 -5.76 14.32 4.56
N LEU A 33 -6.36 13.19 4.93
CA LEU A 33 -7.48 12.61 4.20
C LEU A 33 -8.71 13.53 4.21
N ILE A 34 -9.01 14.18 5.34
CA ILE A 34 -10.09 15.17 5.44
C ILE A 34 -9.83 16.36 4.52
N VAL A 35 -8.60 16.84 4.46
CA VAL A 35 -8.23 17.97 3.59
C VAL A 35 -8.36 17.57 2.12
N VAL A 36 -7.86 16.42 1.71
CA VAL A 36 -7.99 15.90 0.34
C VAL A 36 -9.47 15.73 -0.03
N TYR A 37 -10.28 15.19 0.88
CA TYR A 37 -11.71 14.99 0.63
C TYR A 37 -12.45 16.28 0.34
N ASN A 38 -12.10 17.37 1.03
CA ASN A 38 -12.87 18.61 1.02
C ASN A 38 -12.32 19.72 0.13
N LYS A 39 -11.02 19.76 -0.18
CA LYS A 39 -10.35 20.89 -0.83
C LYS A 39 -9.79 20.55 -2.21
N PRO A 40 -10.33 21.12 -3.31
CA PRO A 40 -9.91 20.77 -4.67
C PRO A 40 -8.50 21.26 -5.05
N SER A 41 -7.98 22.27 -4.36
CA SER A 41 -6.65 22.84 -4.66
C SER A 41 -5.49 22.17 -3.91
N ILE A 42 -5.75 21.09 -3.21
CA ILE A 42 -4.75 20.41 -2.38
C ILE A 42 -4.27 19.13 -3.05
N THR A 43 -2.95 18.95 -3.04
CA THR A 43 -2.29 17.68 -3.31
C THR A 43 -1.56 17.20 -2.06
N VAL A 44 -1.80 15.97 -1.66
CA VAL A 44 -1.13 15.33 -0.53
C VAL A 44 -0.37 14.11 -1.04
N ALA A 45 0.90 13.97 -0.64
CA ALA A 45 1.73 12.80 -0.92
C ALA A 45 1.99 12.02 0.38
N VAL A 46 1.78 10.71 0.36
CA VAL A 46 2.01 9.81 1.52
C VAL A 46 2.80 8.61 1.06
N ASP A 47 3.96 8.40 1.67
CA ASP A 47 4.75 7.21 1.43
C ASP A 47 4.26 6.06 2.31
N GLU A 48 4.23 4.83 1.76
CA GLU A 48 3.77 3.61 2.43
C GLU A 48 2.42 3.81 3.17
N LEU A 49 1.42 4.29 2.46
CA LEU A 49 0.09 4.54 3.02
C LEU A 49 -0.52 3.32 3.71
N ASP A 50 -0.21 2.13 3.22
CA ASP A 50 -0.68 0.83 3.70
C ASP A 50 0.04 0.31 4.96
N SER A 51 1.17 0.90 5.33
CA SER A 51 1.97 0.42 6.47
C SER A 51 1.16 0.35 7.77
N GLY A 52 0.95 -0.87 8.27
CA GLY A 52 0.18 -1.14 9.49
C GLY A 52 -1.34 -0.98 9.36
N VAL A 53 -1.87 -0.64 8.20
CA VAL A 53 -3.32 -0.48 7.97
C VAL A 53 -3.91 -1.80 7.48
N PHE A 54 -5.05 -2.19 8.07
CA PHE A 54 -5.77 -3.37 7.61
C PHE A 54 -6.24 -3.21 6.16
N GLU A 55 -5.91 -4.18 5.32
CA GLU A 55 -6.08 -4.16 3.87
C GLU A 55 -7.49 -3.74 3.42
N TYR A 56 -8.53 -4.31 4.03
CA TYR A 56 -9.91 -4.00 3.69
C TYR A 56 -10.26 -2.54 4.00
N LEU A 57 -9.84 -2.04 5.17
CA LEU A 57 -10.07 -0.64 5.56
C LEU A 57 -9.35 0.33 4.63
N LEU A 58 -8.12 0.01 4.25
CA LEU A 58 -7.39 0.78 3.25
C LEU A 58 -8.18 0.88 1.94
N GLY A 59 -8.66 -0.25 1.42
CA GLY A 59 -9.46 -0.28 0.20
C GLY A 59 -10.72 0.59 0.28
N GLU A 60 -11.46 0.56 1.39
CA GLU A 60 -12.65 1.39 1.59
C GLU A 60 -12.31 2.89 1.64
N LEU A 61 -11.25 3.27 2.33
CA LEU A 61 -10.80 4.67 2.38
C LEU A 61 -10.40 5.17 1.00
N LEU A 62 -9.63 4.39 0.25
CA LEU A 62 -9.19 4.75 -1.10
C LEU A 62 -10.37 4.85 -2.07
N ARG A 63 -11.34 3.94 -1.98
CA ARG A 63 -12.56 4.01 -2.77
C ARG A 63 -13.34 5.30 -2.52
N ILE A 64 -13.54 5.67 -1.25
CA ILE A 64 -14.23 6.90 -0.88
C ILE A 64 -13.49 8.14 -1.39
N ILE A 65 -12.18 8.19 -1.25
CA ILE A 65 -11.36 9.30 -1.75
C ILE A 65 -11.40 9.37 -3.28
N SER A 66 -11.30 8.22 -3.96
CA SER A 66 -11.35 8.16 -5.43
C SER A 66 -12.69 8.62 -6.01
N GLU A 67 -13.82 8.25 -5.38
CA GLU A 67 -15.16 8.58 -5.85
C GLU A 67 -15.61 10.00 -5.49
N LYS A 68 -15.22 10.50 -4.32
CA LYS A 68 -15.80 11.72 -3.72
C LYS A 68 -14.78 12.75 -3.27
N GLY A 69 -13.49 12.43 -3.28
CA GLY A 69 -12.43 13.38 -2.95
C GLY A 69 -12.37 14.52 -3.96
N LYS A 70 -12.13 15.73 -3.48
CA LYS A 70 -12.00 16.91 -4.32
C LYS A 70 -10.54 17.25 -4.65
N GLY A 71 -9.63 16.96 -3.73
CA GLY A 71 -8.19 17.15 -3.89
C GLY A 71 -7.52 15.91 -4.50
N GLN A 72 -6.20 15.94 -4.56
CA GLN A 72 -5.38 14.88 -5.10
C GLN A 72 -4.62 14.15 -3.98
N LEU A 73 -4.71 12.83 -3.94
CA LEU A 73 -3.90 11.96 -3.09
C LEU A 73 -2.91 11.19 -3.97
N ILE A 74 -1.62 11.34 -3.71
CA ILE A 74 -0.54 10.55 -4.31
C ILE A 74 0.04 9.69 -3.19
N PHE A 75 0.18 8.40 -3.42
CA PHE A 75 0.73 7.52 -2.39
C PHE A 75 1.51 6.35 -2.99
N THR A 76 2.41 5.79 -2.18
CA THR A 76 3.02 4.49 -2.44
C THR A 76 2.37 3.42 -1.57
N SER A 77 2.36 2.19 -2.04
CA SER A 77 1.81 1.04 -1.33
C SER A 77 2.47 -0.25 -1.80
N HIS A 78 2.76 -1.14 -0.87
CA HIS A 78 3.15 -2.53 -1.15
C HIS A 78 1.95 -3.48 -1.17
N ASN A 79 0.81 -3.03 -0.63
CA ASN A 79 -0.43 -3.78 -0.63
C ASN A 79 -1.10 -3.74 -2.01
N LEU A 80 -1.64 -4.85 -2.45
CA LEU A 80 -2.29 -4.98 -3.76
C LEU A 80 -3.79 -4.61 -3.74
N ARG A 81 -4.36 -4.29 -2.58
CA ARG A 81 -5.77 -3.87 -2.48
C ARG A 81 -6.11 -2.62 -3.29
N PRO A 82 -5.24 -1.61 -3.41
CA PRO A 82 -5.47 -0.47 -4.30
C PRO A 82 -5.74 -0.87 -5.74
N LEU A 83 -5.14 -1.96 -6.22
CA LEU A 83 -5.35 -2.46 -7.59
C LEU A 83 -6.77 -2.95 -7.86
N GLU A 84 -7.55 -3.24 -6.83
CA GLU A 84 -8.94 -3.68 -6.90
C GLU A 84 -9.93 -2.51 -6.74
N THR A 85 -9.48 -1.40 -6.17
CA THR A 85 -10.35 -0.29 -5.74
C THR A 85 -10.15 1.00 -6.50
N ILE A 86 -8.99 1.19 -7.15
CA ILE A 86 -8.63 2.40 -7.89
C ILE A 86 -8.65 2.11 -9.38
N ASP A 87 -9.10 3.09 -10.18
CA ASP A 87 -9.00 3.00 -11.63
C ASP A 87 -7.54 2.82 -12.07
N ARG A 88 -7.31 1.85 -12.95
CA ARG A 88 -5.99 1.48 -13.47
C ARG A 88 -5.22 2.64 -14.10
N GLY A 89 -5.92 3.65 -14.63
CA GLY A 89 -5.33 4.84 -15.21
C GLY A 89 -4.55 5.69 -14.21
N PHE A 90 -4.79 5.51 -12.91
CA PHE A 90 -4.10 6.20 -11.83
C PHE A 90 -3.00 5.37 -11.17
N VAL A 91 -2.76 4.14 -11.63
CA VAL A 91 -1.76 3.24 -11.04
C VAL A 91 -0.49 3.22 -11.90
N ALA A 92 0.66 3.37 -11.26
CA ALA A 92 1.98 3.13 -11.83
C ALA A 92 2.74 2.13 -10.96
N PHE A 93 3.58 1.32 -11.58
CA PHE A 93 4.40 0.31 -10.90
C PHE A 93 5.86 0.75 -10.93
N THR A 94 6.57 0.51 -9.84
CA THR A 94 8.03 0.64 -9.81
C THR A 94 8.66 -0.54 -10.53
N THR A 95 9.83 -0.31 -11.12
CA THR A 95 10.61 -1.34 -11.80
C THR A 95 11.97 -1.50 -11.15
N THR A 96 12.68 -2.58 -11.47
CA THR A 96 14.07 -2.79 -11.06
C THR A 96 15.06 -2.05 -11.96
N ASN A 97 14.62 -1.49 -13.10
CA ASN A 97 15.48 -0.74 -14.02
C ASN A 97 15.68 0.71 -13.53
N PRO A 98 16.91 1.14 -13.18
CA PRO A 98 17.17 2.50 -12.71
C PRO A 98 16.93 3.60 -13.75
N GLU A 99 16.97 3.26 -15.04
CA GLU A 99 16.75 4.20 -16.15
C GLU A 99 15.25 4.38 -16.47
N ASN A 100 14.42 3.41 -16.09
CA ASN A 100 12.97 3.43 -16.31
C ASN A 100 12.20 2.97 -15.07
N ARG A 101 12.20 3.79 -14.05
CA ARG A 101 11.76 3.42 -12.68
C ARG A 101 10.26 3.21 -12.52
N TYR A 102 9.44 3.72 -13.45
CA TYR A 102 7.99 3.66 -13.33
C TYR A 102 7.38 3.27 -14.65
N ILE A 103 6.52 2.27 -14.63
CA ILE A 103 5.75 1.84 -15.78
C ILE A 103 4.26 1.81 -15.46
N ARG A 104 3.45 1.89 -16.51
CA ARG A 104 2.03 1.51 -16.45
C ARG A 104 1.87 0.21 -17.20
N LEU A 105 1.16 -0.74 -16.61
CA LEU A 105 0.92 -2.03 -17.26
C LEU A 105 0.11 -1.82 -18.55
N THR A 106 0.59 -2.39 -19.64
CA THR A 106 -0.04 -2.38 -20.97
C THR A 106 -0.79 -3.68 -21.23
N ASN A 107 -1.61 -3.70 -22.29
CA ASN A 107 -2.33 -4.92 -22.76
C ASN A 107 -3.34 -5.53 -21.76
N ILE A 108 -3.81 -4.75 -20.79
CA ILE A 108 -4.81 -5.20 -19.85
C ILE A 108 -6.20 -5.06 -20.49
N LYS A 109 -6.89 -6.19 -20.70
CA LYS A 109 -8.30 -6.18 -21.11
C LYS A 109 -9.17 -5.57 -20.01
N THR A 110 -10.25 -4.89 -20.39
CA THR A 110 -11.14 -4.14 -19.48
C THR A 110 -11.72 -4.99 -18.34
N ASN A 111 -11.86 -6.30 -18.57
CA ASN A 111 -12.48 -7.25 -17.63
C ASN A 111 -11.46 -7.98 -16.74
N ASN A 112 -10.16 -7.71 -16.87
CA ASN A 112 -9.16 -8.36 -16.04
C ASN A 112 -8.98 -7.62 -14.71
N ASN A 113 -8.97 -8.37 -13.62
CA ASN A 113 -8.55 -7.89 -12.33
C ASN A 113 -7.07 -7.48 -12.40
N LEU A 114 -6.76 -6.22 -12.09
CA LEU A 114 -5.40 -5.68 -12.17
C LEU A 114 -4.44 -6.40 -11.22
N ARG A 115 -4.92 -6.86 -10.06
CA ARG A 115 -4.15 -7.64 -9.09
C ARG A 115 -3.70 -8.98 -9.67
N ASP A 116 -4.62 -9.71 -10.31
CA ASP A 116 -4.31 -11.01 -10.93
C ASP A 116 -3.36 -10.83 -12.12
N PHE A 117 -3.55 -9.74 -12.88
CA PHE A 117 -2.65 -9.38 -13.97
C PHE A 117 -1.24 -9.09 -13.46
N TYR A 118 -1.11 -8.32 -12.39
CA TYR A 118 0.18 -8.00 -11.76
C TYR A 118 0.92 -9.25 -11.28
N TYR A 119 0.24 -10.18 -10.60
CA TYR A 119 0.85 -11.46 -10.20
C TYR A 119 1.31 -12.29 -11.39
N ARG A 120 0.51 -12.36 -12.42
CA ARG A 120 0.88 -13.08 -13.65
C ARG A 120 2.10 -12.44 -14.32
N ASP A 121 2.16 -11.14 -14.35
CA ASP A 121 3.27 -10.39 -14.94
C ASP A 121 4.60 -10.63 -14.21
N ILE A 122 4.59 -10.69 -12.87
CA ILE A 122 5.77 -11.07 -12.07
C ILE A 122 6.29 -12.46 -12.49
N VAL A 123 5.38 -13.41 -12.77
CA VAL A 123 5.74 -14.80 -13.10
C VAL A 123 6.17 -14.94 -14.57
N LEU A 124 5.50 -14.26 -15.48
CA LEU A 124 5.68 -14.46 -16.94
C LEU A 124 6.60 -13.41 -17.58
N GLY A 125 6.83 -12.26 -16.94
CA GLY A 125 7.69 -11.20 -17.46
C GLY A 125 7.20 -10.60 -18.78
N GLU A 126 5.88 -10.42 -18.95
CA GLU A 126 5.27 -9.95 -20.19
C GLU A 126 5.43 -8.44 -20.46
N GLN A 127 5.93 -7.69 -19.48
CA GLN A 127 6.14 -6.23 -19.62
C GLN A 127 7.53 -5.91 -20.19
N SER A 128 7.67 -4.70 -20.71
CA SER A 128 8.95 -4.21 -21.25
C SER A 128 10.04 -4.07 -20.18
N GLU A 129 9.64 -3.90 -18.93
CA GLU A 129 10.55 -3.72 -17.80
C GLU A 129 10.16 -4.66 -16.66
N PRO A 130 11.12 -5.33 -16.01
CA PRO A 130 10.83 -6.20 -14.88
C PRO A 130 10.41 -5.38 -13.65
N VAL A 131 9.30 -5.75 -13.03
CA VAL A 131 8.81 -5.15 -11.78
C VAL A 131 9.35 -5.86 -10.53
N TYR A 132 9.96 -7.04 -10.72
CA TYR A 132 10.48 -7.86 -9.63
C TYR A 132 11.67 -8.70 -10.12
N ASP A 133 12.75 -8.73 -9.34
CA ASP A 133 13.87 -9.63 -9.57
C ASP A 133 13.60 -10.98 -8.89
N PRO A 134 13.56 -12.10 -9.63
CA PRO A 134 13.26 -13.39 -9.05
C PRO A 134 14.22 -13.77 -7.93
N THR A 135 13.68 -14.22 -6.81
CA THR A 135 14.49 -14.73 -5.71
C THR A 135 15.04 -16.14 -6.02
N ASN A 136 16.29 -16.39 -5.64
CA ASN A 136 16.86 -17.71 -5.72
C ASN A 136 16.49 -18.50 -4.44
N ASN A 137 15.46 -19.32 -4.51
CA ASN A 137 14.96 -20.10 -3.37
C ASN A 137 16.00 -21.10 -2.85
N TYR A 138 16.89 -21.61 -3.70
CA TYR A 138 17.96 -22.49 -3.27
C TYR A 138 18.98 -21.76 -2.40
N GLU A 139 19.44 -20.59 -2.81
CA GLU A 139 20.37 -19.78 -2.02
C GLU A 139 19.77 -19.34 -0.69
N ILE A 140 18.48 -18.96 -0.68
CA ILE A 140 17.76 -18.62 0.56
C ILE A 140 17.72 -19.84 1.50
N SER A 141 17.38 -21.03 0.99
CA SER A 141 17.35 -22.25 1.78
C SER A 141 18.73 -22.62 2.36
N LEU A 142 19.79 -22.44 1.56
CA LEU A 142 21.16 -22.68 2.00
C LEU A 142 21.55 -21.70 3.11
N ALA A 143 21.28 -20.41 2.93
CA ALA A 143 21.55 -19.37 3.92
C ALA A 143 20.82 -19.63 5.25
N PHE A 144 19.56 -20.06 5.22
CA PHE A 144 18.83 -20.44 6.43
C PHE A 144 19.44 -21.63 7.16
N ARG A 145 19.93 -22.63 6.43
CA ARG A 145 20.63 -23.79 7.01
C ARG A 145 21.92 -23.37 7.70
N GLU A 146 22.78 -22.64 6.99
CA GLU A 146 24.06 -22.16 7.51
C GLU A 146 23.87 -21.26 8.74
N ALA A 147 22.90 -20.34 8.71
CA ALA A 147 22.59 -19.49 9.85
C ALA A 147 22.10 -20.30 11.07
N GLY A 148 21.32 -21.38 10.83
CA GLY A 148 20.87 -22.28 11.88
C GLY A 148 21.99 -23.08 12.53
N GLU A 149 22.99 -23.52 11.76
CA GLU A 149 24.17 -24.22 12.27
C GLU A 149 25.05 -23.31 13.16
N ILE A 150 25.21 -22.05 12.79
CA ILE A 150 25.97 -21.06 13.57
C ILE A 150 25.28 -20.71 14.89
N SER A 151 23.95 -20.67 14.90
CA SER A 151 23.16 -20.27 16.09
C SER A 151 22.88 -21.42 17.06
N GLY A 152 23.17 -22.67 16.66
CA GLY A 152 22.96 -23.87 17.46
C GLY A 152 24.21 -24.38 18.23
N SER A 153 25.30 -23.60 18.21
CA SER A 153 26.54 -23.89 18.95
C SER A 153 26.62 -23.17 20.28
#